data_ee07dc96bae51fc457fc7f7566abd13c
#
_entry.id   ee07dc96bae51fc457fc7f7566abd13c
#
_cell.length_a   1.000
_cell.length_b   1.000
_cell.length_c   1.000
_cell.angle_alpha   90.00
_cell.angle_beta   90.00
_cell.angle_gamma   90.00
#
_symmetry.space_group_name_H-M   'P 1'
#
loop_
_entity.id
_entity.type
_entity.pdbx_description
1 polymer ?
#
loop_
_entity_poly.entity_id
_entity_poly.type
_entity_poly.pdbx_seq_one_letter_code
_entity_poly.pdbx_strand_id
1 'polypeptide(L)'
;MRSDSVTVEVPAKINLALGVAPLGADSFHELITVFHAVSLFDTVTAKPGSDGVSLNIEGHGSETLPVDDSNLAVRAAKLLASHHGIDASVNLHIVKRIPISGGMAGGSADAAGTLIACDRLWETSTSREDLAALAAELGSDVTFSLHGGTALGSGRGEVLTSVIATGEYHWVIAL
;
A
#
# COMPACT_ATOMS: atom_id res chain seq x y z
N MET A 1 13.18 21.12 -11.92
CA MET A 1 12.43 21.70 -10.78
C MET A 1 12.09 20.56 -9.85
N ARG A 2 12.61 20.56 -8.63
CA ARG A 2 12.17 19.59 -7.62
C ARG A 2 10.70 19.85 -7.35
N SER A 3 9.90 18.80 -7.31
CA SER A 3 8.49 18.93 -6.94
C SER A 3 8.38 19.28 -5.46
N ASP A 4 7.65 20.35 -5.13
CA ASP A 4 7.41 20.73 -3.73
C ASP A 4 6.47 19.74 -3.02
N SER A 5 5.82 18.86 -3.76
CA SER A 5 4.97 17.79 -3.25
C SER A 5 4.67 16.75 -4.33
N VAL A 6 4.44 15.51 -3.89
CA VAL A 6 3.96 14.41 -4.74
C VAL A 6 2.70 13.84 -4.12
N THR A 7 1.65 13.72 -4.91
CA THR A 7 0.36 13.14 -4.47
C THR A 7 0.06 11.90 -5.30
N VAL A 8 -0.34 10.82 -4.62
CA VAL A 8 -0.68 9.51 -5.19
C VAL A 8 -2.05 9.10 -4.68
N GLU A 9 -2.93 8.66 -5.57
CA GLU A 9 -4.18 7.99 -5.22
C GLU A 9 -3.98 6.49 -5.32
N VAL A 10 -4.33 5.76 -4.24
CA VAL A 10 -4.17 4.32 -4.16
C VAL A 10 -5.51 3.65 -3.94
N PRO A 11 -5.90 2.68 -4.79
CA PRO A 11 -7.20 2.04 -4.72
C PRO A 11 -7.32 1.08 -3.55
N ALA A 12 -8.52 0.95 -3.02
CA ALA A 12 -8.92 -0.17 -2.20
C ALA A 12 -8.90 -1.47 -3.02
N LYS A 13 -8.83 -2.62 -2.33
CA LYS A 13 -8.98 -3.95 -2.95
C LYS A 13 -10.19 -4.70 -2.38
N ILE A 14 -10.69 -5.60 -3.18
CA ILE A 14 -11.56 -6.69 -2.74
C ILE A 14 -10.97 -8.02 -3.17
N ASN A 15 -11.40 -9.11 -2.54
CA ASN A 15 -11.07 -10.46 -2.96
C ASN A 15 -12.30 -11.02 -3.70
N LEU A 16 -12.18 -11.29 -5.01
CA LEU A 16 -13.22 -11.95 -5.80
C LEU A 16 -13.32 -13.44 -5.46
N ALA A 17 -12.21 -14.02 -5.05
CA ALA A 17 -12.09 -15.36 -4.52
C ALA A 17 -10.96 -15.40 -3.49
N LEU A 18 -11.11 -16.21 -2.45
CA LEU A 18 -10.08 -16.43 -1.44
C LEU A 18 -10.18 -17.87 -0.95
N GLY A 19 -9.17 -18.66 -1.27
CA GLY A 19 -8.92 -19.97 -0.70
C GLY A 19 -7.76 -19.91 0.29
N VAL A 20 -7.94 -20.53 1.45
CA VAL A 20 -6.92 -20.62 2.51
C VAL A 20 -6.63 -22.09 2.73
N ALA A 21 -5.39 -22.52 2.48
CA ALA A 21 -4.96 -23.88 2.77
C ALA A 21 -4.81 -24.11 4.28
N PRO A 22 -4.79 -25.37 4.73
CA PRO A 22 -4.42 -25.71 6.11
C PRO A 22 -3.05 -25.11 6.46
N LEU A 23 -2.80 -24.94 7.76
CA LEU A 23 -1.54 -24.43 8.26
C LEU A 23 -0.37 -25.30 7.77
N GLY A 24 0.58 -24.71 7.09
CA GLY A 24 1.79 -25.38 6.62
C GLY A 24 2.78 -25.64 7.75
N ALA A 25 3.83 -26.42 7.45
CA ALA A 25 4.90 -26.71 8.41
C ALA A 25 5.72 -25.48 8.80
N ASP A 26 5.67 -24.42 8.00
CA ASP A 26 6.29 -23.11 8.21
C ASP A 26 5.43 -22.16 9.07
N SER A 27 4.31 -22.66 9.64
CA SER A 27 3.34 -21.90 10.42
C SER A 27 2.61 -20.80 9.65
N PHE A 28 2.56 -20.90 8.31
CA PHE A 28 1.77 -20.02 7.46
C PHE A 28 0.68 -20.80 6.70
N HIS A 29 -0.36 -20.08 6.33
CA HIS A 29 -1.37 -20.59 5.42
C HIS A 29 -0.99 -20.20 3.99
N GLU A 30 -0.92 -21.16 3.09
CA GLU A 30 -0.86 -20.86 1.67
C GLU A 30 -2.23 -20.29 1.22
N LEU A 31 -2.18 -19.20 0.47
CA LEU A 31 -3.35 -18.52 -0.03
C LEU A 31 -3.43 -18.64 -1.54
N ILE A 32 -4.64 -18.78 -2.05
CA ILE A 32 -4.96 -18.54 -3.46
C ILE A 32 -6.09 -17.53 -3.46
N THR A 33 -5.85 -16.37 -4.05
CA THR A 33 -6.84 -15.29 -4.07
C THR A 33 -6.86 -14.59 -5.41
N VAL A 34 -8.03 -14.08 -5.79
CA VAL A 34 -8.16 -13.14 -6.89
C VAL A 34 -8.42 -11.77 -6.29
N PHE A 35 -7.39 -10.93 -6.30
CA PHE A 35 -7.50 -9.53 -5.93
C PHE A 35 -8.09 -8.69 -7.05
N HIS A 36 -8.87 -7.70 -6.70
CA HIS A 36 -9.41 -6.72 -7.64
C HIS A 36 -9.38 -5.32 -7.01
N ALA A 37 -8.75 -4.37 -7.71
CA ALA A 37 -8.75 -2.97 -7.30
C ALA A 37 -10.11 -2.33 -7.64
N VAL A 38 -10.64 -1.54 -6.71
CA VAL A 38 -11.91 -0.83 -6.88
C VAL A 38 -11.71 0.68 -6.84
N SER A 39 -12.62 1.44 -7.45
CA SER A 39 -12.54 2.91 -7.58
C SER A 39 -12.90 3.66 -6.30
N LEU A 40 -12.38 3.20 -5.16
CA LEU A 40 -12.40 3.86 -3.87
C LEU A 40 -10.94 4.07 -3.46
N PHE A 41 -10.51 5.31 -3.30
CA PHE A 41 -9.10 5.65 -3.18
C PHE A 41 -8.81 6.38 -1.87
N ASP A 42 -7.70 6.04 -1.23
CA ASP A 42 -7.01 6.93 -0.31
C ASP A 42 -6.03 7.81 -1.08
N THR A 43 -5.73 8.97 -0.53
CA THR A 43 -4.79 9.91 -1.13
C THR A 43 -3.60 10.08 -0.21
N VAL A 44 -2.39 9.83 -0.72
CA VAL A 44 -1.12 10.02 0.00
C VAL A 44 -0.36 11.17 -0.64
N THR A 45 -0.02 12.16 0.17
CA THR A 45 0.82 13.29 -0.26
C THR A 45 2.11 13.31 0.54
N ALA A 46 3.26 13.31 -0.16
CA ALA A 46 4.58 13.46 0.41
C ALA A 46 5.14 14.86 0.09
N LYS A 47 5.68 15.53 1.10
CA LYS A 47 6.38 16.83 1.00
C LYS A 47 7.75 16.73 1.64
N PRO A 48 8.74 17.55 1.22
CA PRO A 48 10.02 17.58 1.90
C PRO A 48 9.86 17.83 3.40
N GLY A 49 10.53 17.03 4.22
CA GLY A 49 10.63 17.18 5.67
C GLY A 49 12.01 17.69 6.07
N SER A 50 12.16 18.12 7.32
CA SER A 50 13.45 18.56 7.87
C SER A 50 14.06 17.58 8.86
N ASP A 51 13.24 16.70 9.46
CA ASP A 51 13.67 15.79 10.52
C ASP A 51 12.77 14.55 10.58
N GLY A 52 13.25 13.46 10.01
CA GLY A 52 12.56 12.18 9.99
C GLY A 52 11.22 12.18 9.25
N VAL A 53 10.39 11.20 9.57
CA VAL A 53 9.06 11.03 8.97
C VAL A 53 8.01 11.60 9.91
N SER A 54 7.26 12.60 9.45
CA SER A 54 6.02 13.03 10.10
C SER A 54 4.80 12.53 9.33
N LEU A 55 3.72 12.21 10.03
CA LEU A 55 2.49 11.71 9.44
C LEU A 55 1.28 12.45 10.01
N ASN A 56 0.45 12.98 9.11
CA ASN A 56 -0.89 13.49 9.43
C ASN A 56 -1.92 12.67 8.64
N ILE A 57 -3.00 12.25 9.31
CA ILE A 57 -4.08 11.46 8.70
C ILE A 57 -5.40 12.19 8.91
N GLU A 58 -6.16 12.34 7.84
CA GLU A 58 -7.51 12.90 7.84
C GLU A 58 -8.53 11.89 7.29
N GLY A 59 -9.79 12.09 7.61
CA GLY A 59 -10.90 11.25 7.14
C GLY A 59 -11.59 10.51 8.27
N HIS A 60 -12.64 9.76 7.93
CA HIS A 60 -13.48 9.09 8.92
C HIS A 60 -12.72 8.00 9.66
N GLY A 61 -12.69 8.07 11.01
CA GLY A 61 -12.01 7.10 11.86
C GLY A 61 -10.49 7.30 11.95
N SER A 62 -9.93 8.32 11.30
CA SER A 62 -8.48 8.59 11.30
C SER A 62 -7.89 8.80 12.70
N GLU A 63 -8.70 9.28 13.64
CA GLU A 63 -8.33 9.50 15.04
C GLU A 63 -7.92 8.22 15.79
N THR A 64 -8.27 7.05 15.26
CA THR A 64 -7.90 5.75 15.83
C THR A 64 -6.60 5.19 15.27
N LEU A 65 -6.05 5.80 14.21
CA LEU A 65 -4.86 5.30 13.53
C LEU A 65 -3.58 5.85 14.16
N PRO A 66 -2.55 5.00 14.35
CA PRO A 66 -1.26 5.47 14.83
C PRO A 66 -0.59 6.38 13.79
N VAL A 67 0.16 7.38 14.26
CA VAL A 67 0.97 8.27 13.41
C VAL A 67 2.47 8.10 13.66
N ASP A 68 2.85 7.05 14.36
CA ASP A 68 4.21 6.67 14.73
C ASP A 68 4.76 5.50 13.86
N ASP A 69 5.86 4.91 14.30
CA ASP A 69 6.56 3.82 13.62
C ASP A 69 5.75 2.51 13.48
N SER A 70 4.63 2.38 14.15
CA SER A 70 3.71 1.26 13.96
C SER A 70 2.85 1.41 12.69
N ASN A 71 2.75 2.62 12.13
CA ASN A 71 2.00 2.87 10.92
C ASN A 71 2.76 2.38 9.68
N LEU A 72 2.08 1.64 8.79
CA LEU A 72 2.69 1.07 7.58
C LEU A 72 3.22 2.14 6.61
N ALA A 73 2.60 3.32 6.53
CA ALA A 73 3.10 4.41 5.68
C ALA A 73 4.42 4.97 6.22
N VAL A 74 4.55 5.15 7.55
CA VAL A 74 5.81 5.57 8.19
C VAL A 74 6.90 4.53 7.93
N ARG A 75 6.57 3.25 8.11
CA ARG A 75 7.49 2.14 7.83
C ARG A 75 7.92 2.10 6.37
N ALA A 76 7.00 2.33 5.44
CA ALA A 76 7.29 2.35 4.01
C ALA A 76 8.29 3.45 3.63
N ALA A 77 8.10 4.68 4.14
CA ALA A 77 9.05 5.76 3.93
C ALA A 77 10.45 5.44 4.49
N LYS A 78 10.52 4.94 5.72
CA LYS A 78 11.78 4.54 6.36
C LYS A 78 12.49 3.39 5.62
N LEU A 79 11.73 2.40 5.17
CA LEU A 79 12.26 1.26 4.45
C LEU A 79 12.86 1.68 3.10
N LEU A 80 12.16 2.51 2.33
CA LEU A 80 12.67 3.05 1.08
C LEU A 80 13.93 3.89 1.28
N ALA A 81 13.93 4.78 2.28
CA ALA A 81 15.10 5.59 2.60
C ALA A 81 16.32 4.73 2.99
N SER A 82 16.09 3.69 3.81
CA SER A 82 17.13 2.73 4.21
C SER A 82 17.69 1.96 3.00
N HIS A 83 16.83 1.55 2.07
CA HIS A 83 17.24 0.87 0.84
C HIS A 83 18.21 1.71 0.01
N HIS A 84 18.01 3.02 -0.03
CA HIS A 84 18.86 3.95 -0.77
C HIS A 84 19.97 4.60 0.06
N GLY A 85 20.08 4.30 1.35
CA GLY A 85 21.07 4.89 2.25
C GLY A 85 20.93 6.41 2.42
N ILE A 86 19.68 6.91 2.39
CA ILE A 86 19.36 8.34 2.57
C ILE A 86 18.58 8.58 3.87
N ASP A 87 18.56 9.82 4.33
CA ASP A 87 17.72 10.20 5.48
C ASP A 87 16.23 10.23 5.09
N ALA A 88 15.40 9.59 5.93
CA ALA A 88 13.95 9.56 5.74
C ALA A 88 13.30 10.89 6.17
N SER A 89 13.61 11.98 5.48
CA SER A 89 13.09 13.32 5.80
C SER A 89 11.88 13.64 4.92
N VAL A 90 10.65 13.38 5.43
CA VAL A 90 9.41 13.58 4.69
C VAL A 90 8.24 13.91 5.62
N ASN A 91 7.36 14.80 5.15
CA ASN A 91 6.06 15.06 5.75
C ASN A 91 4.99 14.36 4.91
N LEU A 92 4.36 13.34 5.48
CA LEU A 92 3.26 12.58 4.88
C LEU A 92 1.92 13.15 5.31
N HIS A 93 1.00 13.27 4.36
CA HIS A 93 -0.40 13.58 4.61
C HIS A 93 -1.28 12.57 3.90
N ILE A 94 -2.16 11.89 4.65
CA ILE A 94 -3.05 10.85 4.14
C ILE A 94 -4.51 11.29 4.34
N VAL A 95 -5.29 11.22 3.26
CA VAL A 95 -6.75 11.41 3.32
C VAL A 95 -7.42 10.05 3.15
N LYS A 96 -8.00 9.53 4.25
CA LYS A 96 -8.67 8.24 4.30
C LYS A 96 -10.10 8.31 3.77
N ARG A 97 -10.38 7.45 2.80
CA ARG A 97 -11.73 7.16 2.29
C ARG A 97 -12.01 5.67 2.28
N ILE A 98 -10.96 4.84 2.26
CA ILE A 98 -11.07 3.39 2.38
C ILE A 98 -11.46 3.06 3.82
N PRO A 99 -12.53 2.30 4.06
CA PRO A 99 -13.00 1.97 5.40
C PRO A 99 -11.91 1.29 6.25
N ILE A 100 -11.71 1.79 7.47
CA ILE A 100 -10.78 1.23 8.43
C ILE A 100 -11.33 -0.13 8.91
N SER A 101 -10.46 -1.14 8.96
CA SER A 101 -10.81 -2.51 9.33
C SER A 101 -11.86 -3.19 8.44
N GLY A 102 -12.17 -2.63 7.27
CA GLY A 102 -13.15 -3.15 6.32
C GLY A 102 -12.66 -4.30 5.43
N GLY A 103 -11.49 -4.88 5.67
CA GLY A 103 -10.90 -5.93 4.81
C GLY A 103 -10.45 -5.45 3.43
N MET A 104 -10.46 -4.14 3.18
CA MET A 104 -10.16 -3.52 1.89
C MET A 104 -8.72 -3.03 1.75
N ALA A 105 -7.85 -3.40 2.68
CA ALA A 105 -6.41 -3.11 2.69
C ALA A 105 -6.03 -1.61 2.70
N GLY A 106 -6.81 -0.73 3.37
CA GLY A 106 -6.54 0.70 3.39
C GLY A 106 -5.14 1.08 3.90
N GLY A 107 -4.66 0.46 4.99
CA GLY A 107 -3.31 0.70 5.50
C GLY A 107 -2.20 0.23 4.55
N SER A 108 -2.45 -0.87 3.80
CA SER A 108 -1.53 -1.36 2.77
C SER A 108 -1.52 -0.44 1.54
N ALA A 109 -2.68 0.11 1.17
CA ALA A 109 -2.79 1.13 0.13
C ALA A 109 -1.98 2.37 0.51
N ASP A 110 -2.10 2.85 1.75
CA ASP A 110 -1.32 3.99 2.26
C ASP A 110 0.20 3.75 2.17
N ALA A 111 0.65 2.55 2.54
CA ALA A 111 2.05 2.16 2.45
C ALA A 111 2.55 2.11 1.00
N ALA A 112 1.77 1.53 0.09
CA ALA A 112 2.10 1.48 -1.34
C ALA A 112 2.16 2.89 -1.94
N GLY A 113 1.17 3.74 -1.62
CA GLY A 113 1.17 5.15 -2.03
C GLY A 113 2.38 5.91 -1.50
N THR A 114 2.80 5.62 -0.28
CA THR A 114 3.98 6.23 0.33
C THR A 114 5.25 5.81 -0.37
N LEU A 115 5.44 4.53 -0.71
CA LEU A 115 6.60 4.07 -1.49
C LEU A 115 6.72 4.84 -2.80
N ILE A 116 5.61 4.96 -3.56
CA ILE A 116 5.60 5.68 -4.84
C ILE A 116 5.85 7.18 -4.65
N ALA A 117 5.16 7.80 -3.66
CA ALA A 117 5.27 9.23 -3.43
C ALA A 117 6.68 9.64 -2.97
N CYS A 118 7.29 8.87 -2.08
CA CYS A 118 8.64 9.11 -1.57
C CYS A 118 9.71 8.83 -2.65
N ASP A 119 9.58 7.73 -3.43
CA ASP A 119 10.48 7.46 -4.55
C ASP A 119 10.53 8.63 -5.52
N ARG A 120 9.37 9.19 -5.84
CA ARG A 120 9.28 10.33 -6.75
C ARG A 120 9.78 11.63 -6.13
N LEU A 121 9.47 11.87 -4.84
CA LEU A 121 9.90 13.07 -4.11
C LEU A 121 11.41 13.11 -3.93
N TRP A 122 12.02 11.99 -3.59
CA TRP A 122 13.47 11.85 -3.36
C TRP A 122 14.26 11.61 -4.64
N GLU A 123 13.56 11.40 -5.77
CA GLU A 123 14.17 11.14 -7.10
C GLU A 123 15.07 9.89 -7.08
N THR A 124 14.70 8.88 -6.26
CA THR A 124 15.50 7.65 -6.06
C THR A 124 15.44 6.71 -7.25
N SER A 125 14.43 6.84 -8.11
CA SER A 125 14.27 6.03 -9.33
C SER A 125 14.35 4.53 -9.06
N THR A 126 13.70 4.09 -7.99
CA THR A 126 13.67 2.69 -7.56
C THR A 126 13.03 1.81 -8.65
N SER A 127 13.63 0.67 -8.94
CA SER A 127 13.08 -0.23 -9.95
C SER A 127 11.73 -0.80 -9.50
N ARG A 128 10.89 -1.24 -10.46
CA ARG A 128 9.62 -1.90 -10.12
C ARG A 128 9.83 -3.17 -9.32
N GLU A 129 10.92 -3.88 -9.58
CA GLU A 129 11.29 -5.10 -8.89
C GLU A 129 11.66 -4.80 -7.43
N ASP A 130 12.49 -3.79 -7.19
CA ASP A 130 12.86 -3.37 -5.84
C ASP A 130 11.66 -2.82 -5.05
N LEU A 131 10.80 -2.00 -5.69
CA LEU A 131 9.56 -1.53 -5.06
C LEU A 131 8.65 -2.70 -4.67
N ALA A 132 8.53 -3.73 -5.52
CA ALA A 132 7.74 -4.91 -5.21
C ALA A 132 8.37 -5.73 -4.05
N ALA A 133 9.69 -5.82 -3.98
CA ALA A 133 10.40 -6.48 -2.88
C ALA A 133 10.18 -5.73 -1.55
N LEU A 134 10.31 -4.40 -1.54
CA LEU A 134 10.03 -3.56 -0.38
C LEU A 134 8.57 -3.66 0.07
N ALA A 135 7.64 -3.70 -0.88
CA ALA A 135 6.22 -3.90 -0.58
C ALA A 135 5.94 -5.26 0.05
N ALA A 136 6.58 -6.33 -0.43
CA ALA A 136 6.42 -7.68 0.11
C ALA A 136 6.94 -7.78 1.55
N GLU A 137 7.99 -7.04 1.92
CA GLU A 137 8.50 -6.93 3.29
C GLU A 137 7.48 -6.24 4.22
N LEU A 138 6.73 -5.25 3.72
CA LEU A 138 5.69 -4.56 4.47
C LEU A 138 4.42 -5.39 4.63
N GLY A 139 4.06 -6.17 3.61
CA GLY A 139 2.89 -7.05 3.64
C GLY A 139 2.35 -7.41 2.25
N SER A 140 1.69 -8.56 2.15
CA SER A 140 1.16 -9.10 0.90
C SER A 140 0.19 -8.14 0.18
N ASP A 141 -0.70 -7.49 0.93
CA ASP A 141 -1.66 -6.54 0.36
C ASP A 141 -0.98 -5.25 -0.13
N VAL A 142 0.22 -4.89 0.40
CA VAL A 142 1.02 -3.75 -0.08
C VAL A 142 1.51 -4.04 -1.49
N THR A 143 1.97 -5.27 -1.74
CA THR A 143 2.42 -5.71 -3.07
C THR A 143 1.28 -5.60 -4.10
N PHE A 144 0.05 -6.03 -3.72
CA PHE A 144 -1.09 -5.87 -4.61
C PHE A 144 -1.48 -4.40 -4.82
N SER A 145 -1.41 -3.56 -3.78
CA SER A 145 -1.71 -2.12 -3.90
C SER A 145 -0.76 -1.40 -4.84
N LEU A 146 0.51 -1.84 -4.95
CA LEU A 146 1.45 -1.37 -5.98
C LEU A 146 1.12 -1.90 -7.37
N HIS A 147 0.66 -3.16 -7.46
CA HIS A 147 0.37 -3.82 -8.73
C HIS A 147 -0.89 -3.25 -9.38
N GLY A 148 -1.98 -3.11 -8.61
CA GLY A 148 -3.28 -2.65 -9.07
C GLY A 148 -4.00 -3.64 -9.98
N GLY A 149 -5.12 -3.18 -10.58
CA GLY A 149 -5.91 -3.96 -11.54
C GLY A 149 -6.54 -5.22 -10.94
N THR A 150 -6.42 -6.35 -11.65
CA THR A 150 -6.86 -7.68 -11.19
C THR A 150 -5.68 -8.63 -11.23
N ALA A 151 -5.43 -9.35 -10.14
CA ALA A 151 -4.32 -10.29 -10.04
C ALA A 151 -4.69 -11.55 -9.27
N LEU A 152 -4.15 -12.68 -9.72
CA LEU A 152 -4.10 -13.90 -8.94
C LEU A 152 -2.92 -13.80 -7.96
N GLY A 153 -3.21 -13.91 -6.68
CA GLY A 153 -2.21 -13.99 -5.61
C GLY A 153 -2.03 -15.42 -5.13
N SER A 154 -0.80 -15.83 -4.93
CA SER A 154 -0.41 -17.14 -4.36
C SER A 154 0.68 -16.95 -3.31
N GLY A 155 1.12 -18.05 -2.67
CA GLY A 155 2.02 -17.97 -1.53
C GLY A 155 1.26 -17.46 -0.30
N ARG A 156 1.69 -16.35 0.28
CA ARG A 156 0.96 -15.60 1.32
C ARG A 156 0.09 -14.49 0.71
N GLY A 157 -0.06 -14.45 -0.64
CA GLY A 157 -0.73 -13.42 -1.41
C GLY A 157 0.22 -12.41 -2.09
N GLU A 158 1.53 -12.53 -1.87
CA GLU A 158 2.56 -11.62 -2.42
C GLU A 158 3.02 -11.99 -3.83
N VAL A 159 2.87 -13.25 -4.23
CA VAL A 159 3.22 -13.70 -5.58
C VAL A 159 2.05 -13.41 -6.52
N LEU A 160 2.18 -12.35 -7.30
CA LEU A 160 1.10 -11.83 -8.13
C LEU A 160 1.28 -12.18 -9.60
N THR A 161 0.18 -12.64 -10.20
CA THR A 161 0.07 -12.83 -11.66
C THR A 161 -1.10 -12.00 -12.16
N SER A 162 -0.83 -11.09 -13.10
CA SER A 162 -1.89 -10.25 -13.70
C SER A 162 -2.97 -11.10 -14.37
N VAL A 163 -4.22 -10.72 -14.14
CA VAL A 163 -5.39 -11.35 -14.77
C VAL A 163 -6.07 -10.33 -15.67
N ILE A 164 -6.39 -10.75 -16.90
CA ILE A 164 -7.17 -9.91 -17.82
C ILE A 164 -8.61 -9.91 -17.32
N ALA A 165 -9.07 -8.75 -16.86
CA ALA A 165 -10.47 -8.51 -16.52
C ALA A 165 -11.04 -7.51 -17.52
N THR A 166 -12.22 -7.83 -18.08
CA THR A 166 -12.90 -6.98 -19.05
C THR A 166 -14.29 -6.63 -18.52
N GLY A 167 -14.76 -5.44 -18.89
CA GLY A 167 -16.08 -4.96 -18.46
C GLY A 167 -15.98 -4.00 -17.28
N GLU A 168 -17.14 -3.52 -16.84
CA GLU A 168 -17.33 -2.64 -15.71
C GLU A 168 -18.15 -3.38 -14.66
N TYR A 169 -17.72 -3.30 -13.40
CA TYR A 169 -18.35 -3.98 -12.27
C TYR A 169 -18.73 -2.96 -11.21
N HIS A 170 -19.94 -3.11 -10.65
CA HIS A 170 -20.44 -2.29 -9.56
C HIS A 170 -20.53 -3.11 -8.27
N TRP A 171 -19.95 -2.60 -7.21
CA TRP A 171 -19.87 -3.29 -5.93
C TRP A 171 -20.67 -2.55 -4.86
N VAL A 172 -21.44 -3.28 -4.08
CA VAL A 172 -22.05 -2.80 -2.85
C VAL A 172 -21.31 -3.42 -1.67
N ILE A 173 -20.75 -2.57 -0.81
CA ILE A 173 -19.95 -2.99 0.33
C ILE A 173 -20.73 -2.66 1.60
N ALA A 174 -21.02 -3.70 2.40
CA ALA A 174 -21.57 -3.54 3.74
C ALA A 174 -20.43 -3.61 4.76
N LEU A 175 -20.39 -2.65 5.67
CA LEU A 175 -19.40 -2.53 6.74
C LEU A 175 -19.99 -2.95 8.08
#